data_eb33c5ae84d09ca71f5affcd566fc668
#
_entry.id   eb33c5ae84d09ca71f5affcd566fc668
#
_cell.length_a   1.000
_cell.length_b   1.000
_cell.length_c   1.000
_cell.angle_alpha   90.00
_cell.angle_beta   90.00
_cell.angle_gamma   90.00
#
_symmetry.space_group_name_H-M   'P 1'
#
loop_
_entity.id
_entity.type
_entity.pdbx_description
1 polymer ?
#
loop_
_entity_poly.entity_id
_entity_poly.type
_entity_poly.pdbx_seq_one_letter_code
_entity_poly.pdbx_strand_id
1 'polypeptide(L)'
;MRVWLMVIFVLVVGVPSAQSKQPQVEIVKMPAQIGTRYFDPNRPPRDRPPLTGPEEAVCVGGFLSDASVGGQVMQTDASHAKATINRITVTLQLNITTWLPNNPQKWIVEHEEGHRQISEYYYRNAEVIARRIAEPYLGKTIDLNGPDLRNALSTAIDKIKEDITNEYKRQMPVETTQDRYDTITEHSRKEIPVPEAVAQALKETYPEPAKPAVALVDSPAYLAWKTFAPGAK
;
A
#
# COMPACT_ATOMS: atom_id res chain seq x y z
N MET A 1 -60.60 49.42 11.06
CA MET A 1 -59.15 49.66 11.13
C MET A 1 -58.45 48.30 11.34
N ARG A 2 -57.82 47.77 10.33
CA ARG A 2 -57.02 46.53 10.43
C ARG A 2 -55.53 46.92 10.55
N VAL A 3 -54.93 46.67 11.73
CA VAL A 3 -53.52 46.90 11.97
C VAL A 3 -52.76 45.69 11.40
N TRP A 4 -51.92 45.90 10.40
CA TRP A 4 -51.03 44.90 9.86
C TRP A 4 -49.73 44.93 10.71
N LEU A 5 -49.48 43.83 11.42
CA LEU A 5 -48.27 43.57 12.14
C LEU A 5 -47.23 43.07 11.13
N MET A 6 -46.26 43.90 10.79
CA MET A 6 -45.13 43.53 9.91
C MET A 6 -44.07 42.82 10.75
N VAL A 7 -44.02 41.50 10.65
CA VAL A 7 -42.96 40.68 11.29
C VAL A 7 -41.73 40.75 10.39
N ILE A 8 -40.70 41.46 10.82
CA ILE A 8 -39.40 41.49 10.16
C ILE A 8 -38.64 40.24 10.59
N PHE A 9 -38.51 39.25 9.68
CA PHE A 9 -37.63 38.10 9.85
C PHE A 9 -36.20 38.56 9.53
N VAL A 10 -35.35 38.75 10.56
CA VAL A 10 -33.93 38.93 10.39
C VAL A 10 -33.31 37.56 10.14
N LEU A 11 -33.06 37.26 8.87
CA LEU A 11 -32.31 36.06 8.48
C LEU A 11 -30.83 36.27 8.86
N VAL A 12 -30.43 35.78 10.02
CA VAL A 12 -29.01 35.68 10.37
C VAL A 12 -28.46 34.53 9.55
N VAL A 13 -27.93 34.84 8.37
CA VAL A 13 -27.11 33.91 7.60
C VAL A 13 -25.82 33.75 8.37
N GLY A 14 -25.77 32.77 9.27
CA GLY A 14 -24.54 32.29 9.85
C GLY A 14 -23.68 31.72 8.74
N VAL A 15 -22.66 32.47 8.31
CA VAL A 15 -21.61 31.96 7.45
C VAL A 15 -20.89 30.88 8.27
N PRO A 16 -20.99 29.59 7.91
CA PRO A 16 -20.18 28.59 8.59
C PRO A 16 -18.73 28.96 8.35
N SER A 17 -17.99 29.28 9.40
CA SER A 17 -16.54 29.38 9.36
C SER A 17 -16.03 28.04 8.87
N ALA A 18 -15.78 27.92 7.57
CA ALA A 18 -15.07 26.80 7.00
C ALA A 18 -13.66 26.90 7.59
N GLN A 19 -13.46 26.26 8.76
CA GLN A 19 -12.12 25.98 9.24
C GLN A 19 -11.41 25.24 8.10
N SER A 20 -10.53 25.92 7.41
CA SER A 20 -9.66 25.30 6.41
C SER A 20 -8.84 24.26 7.16
N LYS A 21 -9.28 23.00 7.08
CA LYS A 21 -8.48 21.90 7.62
C LYS A 21 -7.12 21.97 6.97
N GLN A 22 -6.08 22.01 7.80
CA GLN A 22 -4.70 22.03 7.28
C GLN A 22 -4.52 20.87 6.30
N PRO A 23 -3.72 21.05 5.24
CA PRO A 23 -3.39 19.97 4.31
C PRO A 23 -2.86 18.76 5.06
N GLN A 24 -3.39 17.59 4.80
CA GLN A 24 -3.00 16.38 5.53
C GLN A 24 -2.98 15.13 4.65
N VAL A 25 -2.02 14.25 4.94
CA VAL A 25 -2.04 12.85 4.51
C VAL A 25 -2.52 12.00 5.67
N GLU A 26 -3.55 11.22 5.44
CA GLU A 26 -4.05 10.19 6.34
C GLU A 26 -3.71 8.82 5.78
N ILE A 27 -3.14 7.94 6.60
CA ILE A 27 -2.91 6.54 6.23
C ILE A 27 -3.81 5.68 7.11
N VAL A 28 -4.68 4.92 6.45
CA VAL A 28 -5.56 3.94 7.08
C VAL A 28 -4.99 2.56 6.82
N LYS A 29 -4.22 2.05 7.78
CA LYS A 29 -3.63 0.71 7.69
C LYS A 29 -4.54 -0.30 8.36
N MET A 30 -5.13 -1.18 7.55
CA MET A 30 -5.97 -2.25 8.04
C MET A 30 -5.13 -3.36 8.68
N PRO A 31 -5.65 -4.09 9.68
CA PRO A 31 -5.01 -5.32 10.15
C PRO A 31 -4.82 -6.31 8.99
N ALA A 32 -3.67 -6.99 8.97
CA ALA A 32 -3.43 -8.05 8.00
C ALA A 32 -4.47 -9.17 8.17
N GLN A 33 -5.04 -9.63 7.08
CA GLN A 33 -5.93 -10.79 7.04
C GLN A 33 -5.10 -12.01 6.65
N ILE A 34 -4.96 -12.94 7.58
CA ILE A 34 -4.12 -14.14 7.41
C ILE A 34 -5.00 -15.36 7.58
N GLY A 35 -4.97 -16.25 6.59
CA GLY A 35 -5.75 -17.47 6.60
C GLY A 35 -4.96 -18.67 6.05
N THR A 36 -5.35 -19.87 6.48
CA THR A 36 -4.84 -21.13 5.93
C THR A 36 -5.99 -21.92 5.35
N ARG A 37 -5.80 -22.48 4.18
CA ARG A 37 -6.76 -23.36 3.50
C ARG A 37 -6.08 -24.69 3.19
N TYR A 38 -6.79 -25.76 3.44
CA TYR A 38 -6.32 -27.11 3.14
C TYR A 38 -7.00 -27.65 1.89
N PHE A 39 -6.28 -28.46 1.12
CA PHE A 39 -6.82 -29.06 -0.09
C PHE A 39 -6.38 -30.53 -0.27
N ASP A 40 -7.20 -31.28 -0.97
CA ASP A 40 -6.86 -32.61 -1.45
C ASP A 40 -6.00 -32.49 -2.73
N PRO A 41 -4.74 -32.95 -2.75
CA PRO A 41 -3.89 -32.88 -3.95
C PRO A 41 -4.48 -33.58 -5.17
N ASN A 42 -5.32 -34.61 -4.96
CA ASN A 42 -5.98 -35.35 -6.04
C ASN A 42 -7.24 -34.64 -6.57
N ARG A 43 -7.78 -33.69 -5.79
CA ARG A 43 -8.98 -32.91 -6.13
C ARG A 43 -8.84 -31.45 -5.69
N PRO A 44 -7.87 -30.72 -6.24
CA PRO A 44 -7.64 -29.35 -5.81
C PRO A 44 -8.85 -28.48 -6.12
N PRO A 45 -9.22 -27.52 -5.24
CA PRO A 45 -10.31 -26.61 -5.49
C PRO A 45 -9.97 -25.68 -6.65
N ARG A 46 -11.00 -25.23 -7.38
CA ARG A 46 -10.82 -24.42 -8.60
C ARG A 46 -10.20 -23.05 -8.34
N ASP A 47 -10.40 -22.53 -7.15
CA ASP A 47 -9.89 -21.21 -6.72
C ASP A 47 -8.51 -21.28 -6.07
N ARG A 48 -7.90 -22.46 -5.97
CA ARG A 48 -6.51 -22.58 -5.55
C ARG A 48 -5.60 -22.05 -6.64
N PRO A 49 -4.62 -21.18 -6.29
CA PRO A 49 -3.59 -20.74 -7.24
C PRO A 49 -2.83 -21.94 -7.83
N PRO A 50 -2.34 -21.84 -9.07
CA PRO A 50 -1.49 -22.88 -9.63
C PRO A 50 -0.23 -23.02 -8.77
N LEU A 51 0.21 -24.26 -8.57
CA LEU A 51 1.54 -24.53 -8.03
C LEU A 51 2.56 -24.49 -9.16
N THR A 52 3.74 -23.97 -8.89
CA THR A 52 4.83 -23.86 -9.87
C THR A 52 5.93 -24.86 -9.56
N GLY A 53 6.36 -25.59 -10.58
CA GLY A 53 7.46 -26.54 -10.42
C GLY A 53 7.19 -27.64 -9.39
N PRO A 54 8.10 -27.84 -8.43
CA PRO A 54 8.03 -28.90 -7.43
C PRO A 54 7.20 -28.54 -6.17
N GLU A 55 6.53 -27.42 -6.16
CA GLU A 55 5.78 -26.94 -5.00
C GLU A 55 4.59 -27.84 -4.68
N GLU A 56 4.37 -28.12 -3.39
CA GLU A 56 3.23 -28.86 -2.88
C GLU A 56 2.22 -27.95 -2.15
N ALA A 57 2.62 -26.71 -1.85
CA ALA A 57 1.83 -25.69 -1.18
C ALA A 57 2.10 -24.30 -1.81
N VAL A 58 1.35 -23.30 -1.41
CA VAL A 58 1.60 -21.93 -1.85
C VAL A 58 1.07 -20.92 -0.84
N CYS A 59 1.88 -19.92 -0.51
CA CYS A 59 1.47 -18.74 0.25
C CYS A 59 1.26 -17.55 -0.68
N VAL A 60 0.04 -17.09 -0.79
CA VAL A 60 -0.33 -15.94 -1.63
C VAL A 60 -0.50 -14.71 -0.77
N GLY A 61 0.35 -13.72 -0.97
CA GLY A 61 0.24 -12.39 -0.36
C GLY A 61 -0.32 -11.37 -1.34
N GLY A 62 -1.36 -10.66 -0.94
CA GLY A 62 -1.94 -9.55 -1.71
C GLY A 62 -1.78 -8.23 -0.97
N PHE A 63 -0.92 -7.35 -1.47
CA PHE A 63 -0.81 -5.96 -1.00
C PHE A 63 -1.77 -5.09 -1.78
N LEU A 64 -2.79 -4.60 -1.11
CA LEU A 64 -3.76 -3.69 -1.68
C LEU A 64 -3.51 -2.28 -1.16
N SER A 65 -3.57 -1.32 -2.06
CA SER A 65 -3.58 0.09 -1.71
C SER A 65 -4.62 0.81 -2.55
N ASP A 66 -5.36 1.68 -1.91
CA ASP A 66 -6.29 2.60 -2.56
C ASP A 66 -6.03 4.01 -2.05
N ALA A 67 -6.14 5.00 -2.93
CA ALA A 67 -5.95 6.38 -2.58
C ALA A 67 -7.20 7.20 -2.90
N SER A 68 -7.60 8.07 -1.98
CA SER A 68 -8.57 9.11 -2.24
C SER A 68 -7.91 10.48 -2.13
N VAL A 69 -8.25 11.37 -3.06
CA VAL A 69 -7.69 12.71 -3.16
C VAL A 69 -8.80 13.72 -3.02
N GLY A 70 -8.64 14.68 -2.11
CA GLY A 70 -9.58 15.76 -1.87
C GLY A 70 -8.90 17.13 -1.96
N GLY A 71 -9.66 18.14 -2.31
CA GLY A 71 -9.12 19.48 -2.46
C GLY A 71 -10.18 20.55 -2.66
N GLN A 72 -9.71 21.73 -3.01
CA GLN A 72 -10.55 22.88 -3.35
C GLN A 72 -10.42 23.19 -4.83
N VAL A 73 -11.53 23.49 -5.47
CA VAL A 73 -11.55 23.91 -6.87
C VAL A 73 -11.96 25.38 -6.93
N MET A 74 -11.17 26.20 -7.59
CA MET A 74 -11.45 27.59 -7.89
C MET A 74 -11.62 27.74 -9.40
N GLN A 75 -12.85 27.92 -9.83
CA GLN A 75 -13.16 28.17 -11.24
C GLN A 75 -12.83 29.62 -11.59
N THR A 76 -12.10 29.83 -12.68
CA THR A 76 -11.73 31.17 -13.18
C THR A 76 -12.66 31.64 -14.29
N ASP A 77 -13.14 30.71 -15.15
CA ASP A 77 -14.13 30.96 -16.18
C ASP A 77 -14.86 29.64 -16.57
N ALA A 78 -15.62 29.64 -17.65
CA ALA A 78 -16.41 28.49 -18.09
C ALA A 78 -15.54 27.27 -18.50
N SER A 79 -14.27 27.50 -18.86
CA SER A 79 -13.36 26.47 -19.42
C SER A 79 -12.07 26.32 -18.62
N HIS A 80 -11.89 27.07 -17.54
CA HIS A 80 -10.67 27.06 -16.75
C HIS A 80 -10.96 27.02 -15.25
N ALA A 81 -10.25 26.16 -14.53
CA ALA A 81 -10.27 26.10 -13.07
C ALA A 81 -8.89 25.68 -12.53
N LYS A 82 -8.68 25.91 -11.24
CA LYS A 82 -7.52 25.43 -10.49
C LYS A 82 -8.00 24.53 -9.36
N ALA A 83 -7.46 23.33 -9.27
CA ALA A 83 -7.72 22.41 -8.17
C ALA A 83 -6.48 22.32 -7.27
N THR A 84 -6.63 22.65 -5.98
CA THR A 84 -5.54 22.55 -5.00
C THR A 84 -5.81 21.36 -4.09
N ILE A 85 -4.87 20.42 -4.03
CA ILE A 85 -4.96 19.21 -3.22
C ILE A 85 -4.70 19.56 -1.76
N ASN A 86 -5.65 19.29 -0.87
CA ASN A 86 -5.49 19.55 0.56
C ASN A 86 -5.69 18.31 1.45
N ARG A 87 -6.09 17.19 0.87
CA ARG A 87 -6.25 15.92 1.59
C ARG A 87 -5.91 14.76 0.69
N ILE A 88 -5.17 13.80 1.25
CA ILE A 88 -4.96 12.49 0.63
C ILE A 88 -5.16 11.45 1.72
N THR A 89 -6.03 10.46 1.47
CA THR A 89 -6.19 9.30 2.34
C THR A 89 -5.70 8.08 1.57
N VAL A 90 -4.76 7.33 2.13
CA VAL A 90 -4.29 6.06 1.55
C VAL A 90 -4.71 4.93 2.46
N THR A 91 -5.52 4.02 1.94
CA THR A 91 -5.94 2.80 2.63
C THR A 91 -5.03 1.65 2.21
N LEU A 92 -4.47 0.96 3.19
CA LEU A 92 -3.56 -0.17 3.01
C LEU A 92 -4.18 -1.44 3.57
N GLN A 93 -4.07 -2.55 2.83
CA GLN A 93 -4.51 -3.86 3.28
C GLN A 93 -3.52 -4.93 2.84
N LEU A 94 -3.29 -5.91 3.71
CA LEU A 94 -2.55 -7.14 3.39
C LEU A 94 -3.47 -8.33 3.60
N ASN A 95 -3.63 -9.13 2.55
CA ASN A 95 -4.33 -10.42 2.63
C ASN A 95 -3.32 -11.52 2.34
N ILE A 96 -3.21 -12.50 3.24
CA ILE A 96 -2.34 -13.67 3.07
C ILE A 96 -3.21 -14.92 3.15
N THR A 97 -3.07 -15.80 2.17
CA THR A 97 -3.69 -17.12 2.20
C THR A 97 -2.63 -18.16 1.92
N THR A 98 -2.40 -19.03 2.90
CA THR A 98 -1.53 -20.19 2.75
C THR A 98 -2.40 -21.41 2.36
N TRP A 99 -2.08 -22.02 1.25
CA TRP A 99 -2.73 -23.23 0.76
C TRP A 99 -1.84 -24.42 1.01
N LEU A 100 -2.29 -25.35 1.85
CA LEU A 100 -1.57 -26.54 2.26
C LEU A 100 -2.29 -27.80 1.78
N PRO A 101 -1.58 -28.85 1.36
CA PRO A 101 -2.21 -30.14 1.15
C PRO A 101 -2.78 -30.69 2.48
N ASN A 102 -3.76 -31.59 2.39
CA ASN A 102 -4.21 -32.31 3.58
C ASN A 102 -3.04 -33.10 4.19
N ASN A 103 -2.85 -32.97 5.49
CA ASN A 103 -1.73 -33.60 6.23
C ASN A 103 -0.35 -33.19 5.69
N PRO A 104 -0.05 -31.86 5.63
CA PRO A 104 1.21 -31.37 5.09
C PRO A 104 2.40 -31.85 5.94
N GLN A 105 3.52 -32.09 5.30
CA GLN A 105 4.76 -32.31 6.01
C GLN A 105 5.21 -31.03 6.72
N LYS A 106 5.89 -31.17 7.85
CA LYS A 106 6.31 -30.03 8.68
C LYS A 106 7.13 -28.99 7.90
N TRP A 107 8.07 -29.46 7.08
CA TRP A 107 8.95 -28.59 6.30
C TRP A 107 8.18 -27.76 5.25
N ILE A 108 7.07 -28.28 4.69
CA ILE A 108 6.19 -27.50 3.78
C ILE A 108 5.55 -26.35 4.55
N VAL A 109 4.99 -26.64 5.73
CA VAL A 109 4.37 -25.61 6.57
C VAL A 109 5.38 -24.53 6.97
N GLU A 110 6.58 -24.93 7.34
CA GLU A 110 7.67 -24.02 7.73
C GLU A 110 8.11 -23.14 6.54
N HIS A 111 8.17 -23.71 5.34
CA HIS A 111 8.51 -22.94 4.13
C HIS A 111 7.47 -21.86 3.83
N GLU A 112 6.19 -22.22 3.82
CA GLU A 112 5.11 -21.25 3.60
C GLU A 112 5.03 -20.18 4.70
N GLU A 113 5.43 -20.55 5.92
CA GLU A 113 5.58 -19.60 7.02
C GLU A 113 6.62 -18.52 6.71
N GLY A 114 7.72 -18.88 6.01
CA GLY A 114 8.73 -17.93 5.57
C GLY A 114 8.16 -16.89 4.59
N HIS A 115 7.38 -17.34 3.60
CA HIS A 115 6.67 -16.45 2.69
C HIS A 115 5.72 -15.48 3.41
N ARG A 116 4.99 -15.99 4.42
CA ARG A 116 4.13 -15.17 5.28
C ARG A 116 4.93 -14.11 6.02
N GLN A 117 6.07 -14.49 6.63
CA GLN A 117 6.94 -13.57 7.38
C GLN A 117 7.51 -12.45 6.51
N ILE A 118 7.90 -12.76 5.27
CA ILE A 118 8.34 -11.76 4.29
C ILE A 118 7.23 -10.75 4.00
N SER A 119 6.01 -11.23 3.74
CA SER A 119 4.87 -10.36 3.48
C SER A 119 4.57 -9.45 4.68
N GLU A 120 4.55 -9.98 5.90
CA GLU A 120 4.35 -9.19 7.12
C GLU A 120 5.49 -8.20 7.38
N TYR A 121 6.72 -8.57 7.06
CA TYR A 121 7.87 -7.67 7.19
C TYR A 121 7.65 -6.38 6.38
N TYR A 122 7.28 -6.51 5.11
CA TYR A 122 7.00 -5.36 4.27
C TYR A 122 5.79 -4.57 4.76
N TYR A 123 4.74 -5.25 5.18
CA TYR A 123 3.53 -4.59 5.65
C TYR A 123 3.72 -3.78 6.92
N ARG A 124 4.65 -4.17 7.79
CA ARG A 124 4.97 -3.37 9.00
C ARG A 124 5.36 -1.94 8.66
N ASN A 125 6.11 -1.74 7.58
CA ASN A 125 6.62 -0.44 7.15
C ASN A 125 5.75 0.25 6.08
N ALA A 126 4.66 -0.37 5.67
CA ALA A 126 3.79 0.09 4.60
C ALA A 126 3.26 1.52 4.82
N GLU A 127 2.93 1.87 6.07
CA GLU A 127 2.41 3.20 6.42
C GLU A 127 3.42 4.33 6.15
N VAL A 128 4.66 4.13 6.55
CA VAL A 128 5.73 5.13 6.35
C VAL A 128 6.01 5.32 4.86
N ILE A 129 6.02 4.22 4.11
CA ILE A 129 6.22 4.25 2.65
C ILE A 129 5.06 5.01 1.97
N ALA A 130 3.82 4.64 2.28
CA ALA A 130 2.64 5.27 1.69
C ALA A 130 2.57 6.77 1.99
N ARG A 131 2.86 7.18 3.23
CA ARG A 131 2.91 8.59 3.64
C ARG A 131 3.92 9.37 2.82
N ARG A 132 5.15 8.88 2.74
CA ARG A 132 6.24 9.51 1.98
C ARG A 132 5.89 9.70 0.50
N ILE A 133 5.17 8.74 -0.09
CA ILE A 133 4.75 8.81 -1.49
C ILE A 133 3.62 9.84 -1.68
N ALA A 134 2.69 9.93 -0.73
CA ALA A 134 1.54 10.80 -0.84
C ALA A 134 1.84 12.28 -0.49
N GLU A 135 2.73 12.54 0.47
CA GLU A 135 3.05 13.89 0.93
C GLU A 135 3.44 14.87 -0.17
N PRO A 136 4.25 14.51 -1.20
CA PRO A 136 4.62 15.43 -2.27
C PRO A 136 3.45 15.96 -3.11
N TYR A 137 2.26 15.35 -3.02
CA TYR A 137 1.07 15.82 -3.73
C TYR A 137 0.28 16.85 -2.94
N LEU A 138 0.49 16.98 -1.63
CA LEU A 138 -0.18 18.00 -0.83
C LEU A 138 0.22 19.42 -1.27
N GLY A 139 -0.78 20.29 -1.37
CA GLY A 139 -0.59 21.68 -1.80
C GLY A 139 -0.35 21.85 -3.30
N LYS A 140 -0.22 20.74 -4.07
CA LYS A 140 -0.12 20.86 -5.52
C LYS A 140 -1.40 21.46 -6.08
N THR A 141 -1.23 22.38 -7.02
CA THR A 141 -2.31 22.95 -7.81
C THR A 141 -2.27 22.37 -9.22
N ILE A 142 -3.43 21.96 -9.70
CA ILE A 142 -3.66 21.38 -11.01
C ILE A 142 -4.45 22.40 -11.82
N ASP A 143 -3.96 22.79 -12.99
CA ASP A 143 -4.71 23.62 -13.93
C ASP A 143 -5.66 22.73 -14.74
N LEU A 144 -6.95 23.01 -14.66
CA LEU A 144 -8.02 22.32 -15.36
C LEU A 144 -8.47 23.15 -16.54
N ASN A 145 -8.48 22.57 -17.73
CA ASN A 145 -8.81 23.26 -18.97
C ASN A 145 -9.79 22.41 -19.79
N GLY A 146 -10.69 23.07 -20.47
CA GLY A 146 -11.61 22.45 -21.42
C GLY A 146 -13.09 22.68 -21.12
N PRO A 147 -13.97 22.18 -22.00
CA PRO A 147 -15.41 22.41 -21.89
C PRO A 147 -16.06 21.59 -20.75
N ASP A 148 -15.40 20.52 -20.27
CA ASP A 148 -15.85 19.67 -19.19
C ASP A 148 -14.80 19.64 -18.06
N LEU A 149 -14.86 20.61 -17.19
CA LEU A 149 -13.94 20.75 -16.04
C LEU A 149 -14.13 19.62 -15.03
N ARG A 150 -15.31 19.00 -14.94
CA ARG A 150 -15.55 17.87 -14.04
C ARG A 150 -14.77 16.64 -14.51
N ASN A 151 -14.83 16.34 -15.79
CA ASN A 151 -14.07 15.22 -16.37
C ASN A 151 -12.57 15.46 -16.29
N ALA A 152 -12.11 16.70 -16.56
CA ALA A 152 -10.70 17.08 -16.41
C ALA A 152 -10.20 16.87 -14.98
N LEU A 153 -11.00 17.25 -13.97
CA LEU A 153 -10.69 17.03 -12.55
C LEU A 153 -10.64 15.54 -12.21
N SER A 154 -11.64 14.76 -12.63
CA SER A 154 -11.68 13.31 -12.38
C SER A 154 -10.43 12.63 -12.94
N THR A 155 -10.10 12.91 -14.21
CA THR A 155 -8.92 12.34 -14.88
C THR A 155 -7.61 12.70 -14.13
N ALA A 156 -7.48 13.94 -13.69
CA ALA A 156 -6.30 14.37 -12.93
C ALA A 156 -6.19 13.69 -11.55
N ILE A 157 -7.32 13.53 -10.86
CA ILE A 157 -7.38 12.81 -9.58
C ILE A 157 -7.04 11.33 -9.77
N ASP A 158 -7.63 10.67 -10.76
CA ASP A 158 -7.39 9.25 -11.03
C ASP A 158 -5.92 8.98 -11.38
N LYS A 159 -5.29 9.89 -12.12
CA LYS A 159 -3.86 9.81 -12.39
C LYS A 159 -3.02 9.89 -11.11
N ILE A 160 -3.34 10.80 -10.19
CA ILE A 160 -2.61 10.91 -8.91
C ILE A 160 -2.79 9.66 -8.06
N LYS A 161 -4.01 9.10 -8.00
CA LYS A 161 -4.30 7.85 -7.30
C LYS A 161 -3.48 6.69 -7.88
N GLU A 162 -3.43 6.60 -9.19
CA GLU A 162 -2.63 5.60 -9.91
C GLU A 162 -1.13 5.77 -9.63
N ASP A 163 -0.62 7.00 -9.71
CA ASP A 163 0.78 7.30 -9.43
C ASP A 163 1.16 6.89 -7.99
N ILE A 164 0.33 7.21 -6.99
CA ILE A 164 0.54 6.82 -5.58
C ILE A 164 0.54 5.29 -5.43
N THR A 165 -0.44 4.60 -6.02
CA THR A 165 -0.57 3.14 -5.90
C THR A 165 0.54 2.39 -6.61
N ASN A 166 0.93 2.83 -7.81
CA ASN A 166 2.02 2.20 -8.57
C ASN A 166 3.37 2.42 -7.88
N GLU A 167 3.62 3.63 -7.37
CA GLU A 167 4.85 3.92 -6.65
C GLU A 167 4.93 3.12 -5.34
N TYR A 168 3.81 2.95 -4.62
CA TYR A 168 3.75 2.10 -3.44
C TYR A 168 4.16 0.66 -3.76
N LYS A 169 3.59 0.06 -4.82
CA LYS A 169 3.97 -1.29 -5.26
C LYS A 169 5.44 -1.37 -5.64
N ARG A 170 5.95 -0.39 -6.37
CA ARG A 170 7.35 -0.33 -6.80
C ARG A 170 8.34 -0.26 -5.62
N GLN A 171 7.97 0.40 -4.53
CA GLN A 171 8.80 0.53 -3.33
C GLN A 171 8.70 -0.65 -2.37
N MET A 172 7.90 -1.65 -2.70
CA MET A 172 7.68 -2.86 -1.92
C MET A 172 8.10 -4.09 -2.73
N PRO A 173 9.42 -4.41 -2.85
CA PRO A 173 9.88 -5.51 -3.69
C PRO A 173 9.63 -6.88 -3.04
N VAL A 174 8.39 -7.13 -2.69
CA VAL A 174 7.96 -8.35 -2.01
C VAL A 174 8.23 -9.57 -2.88
N GLU A 175 7.79 -9.53 -4.15
CA GLU A 175 7.96 -10.63 -5.11
C GLU A 175 9.44 -11.01 -5.26
N THR A 176 10.32 -10.01 -5.46
CA THR A 176 11.76 -10.27 -5.56
C THR A 176 12.32 -10.95 -4.31
N THR A 177 11.82 -10.60 -3.12
CA THR A 177 12.27 -11.23 -1.87
C THR A 177 11.72 -12.65 -1.74
N GLN A 178 10.50 -12.89 -2.17
CA GLN A 178 9.89 -14.23 -2.21
C GLN A 178 10.70 -15.15 -3.13
N ASP A 179 11.02 -14.70 -4.36
CA ASP A 179 11.85 -15.45 -5.31
C ASP A 179 13.25 -15.76 -4.75
N ARG A 180 13.84 -14.81 -3.99
CA ARG A 180 15.13 -15.05 -3.31
C ARG A 180 14.99 -16.08 -2.21
N TYR A 181 13.94 -16.03 -1.43
CA TYR A 181 13.66 -17.03 -0.40
C TYR A 181 13.52 -18.44 -0.99
N ASP A 182 12.77 -18.57 -2.08
CA ASP A 182 12.63 -19.83 -2.81
C ASP A 182 13.97 -20.36 -3.34
N THR A 183 14.79 -19.47 -3.89
CA THR A 183 16.13 -19.81 -4.36
C THR A 183 17.03 -20.29 -3.21
N ILE A 184 17.02 -19.59 -2.06
CA ILE A 184 17.83 -19.93 -0.89
C ILE A 184 17.44 -21.28 -0.31
N THR A 185 16.12 -21.55 -0.22
CA THR A 185 15.57 -22.77 0.36
C THR A 185 15.42 -23.92 -0.64
N GLU A 186 15.74 -23.66 -1.93
CA GLU A 186 15.51 -24.60 -3.03
C GLU A 186 14.06 -25.14 -3.02
N HIS A 187 13.08 -24.24 -2.82
CA HIS A 187 11.66 -24.60 -2.64
C HIS A 187 11.47 -25.63 -1.54
N SER A 188 11.99 -25.33 -0.35
CA SER A 188 11.92 -26.18 0.86
C SER A 188 12.74 -27.49 0.84
N ARG A 189 13.56 -27.74 -0.17
CA ARG A 189 14.43 -28.93 -0.24
C ARG A 189 15.67 -28.83 0.61
N LYS A 190 16.08 -27.60 0.94
CA LYS A 190 17.25 -27.33 1.75
C LYS A 190 16.83 -26.99 3.18
N GLU A 191 17.35 -27.73 4.13
CA GLU A 191 17.08 -27.52 5.54
C GLU A 191 17.84 -26.29 6.07
N ILE A 192 17.23 -25.11 5.94
CA ILE A 192 17.69 -23.85 6.53
C ILE A 192 16.59 -23.37 7.48
N PRO A 193 16.91 -22.95 8.71
CA PRO A 193 15.93 -22.34 9.60
C PRO A 193 15.22 -21.16 8.95
N VAL A 194 13.88 -21.14 9.01
CA VAL A 194 13.06 -20.11 8.35
C VAL A 194 13.51 -18.69 8.67
N PRO A 195 13.79 -18.29 9.92
CA PRO A 195 14.23 -16.92 10.22
C PRO A 195 15.55 -16.55 9.54
N GLU A 196 16.45 -17.53 9.36
CA GLU A 196 17.75 -17.35 8.73
C GLU A 196 17.61 -17.18 7.22
N ALA A 197 16.81 -18.03 6.57
CA ALA A 197 16.53 -17.92 5.15
C ALA A 197 15.78 -16.63 4.80
N VAL A 198 14.80 -16.22 5.62
CA VAL A 198 14.08 -14.94 5.47
C VAL A 198 15.04 -13.76 5.61
N ALA A 199 15.90 -13.75 6.62
CA ALA A 199 16.88 -12.69 6.82
C ALA A 199 17.87 -12.59 5.64
N GLN A 200 18.31 -13.75 5.12
CA GLN A 200 19.17 -13.80 3.94
C GLN A 200 18.46 -13.25 2.69
N ALA A 201 17.22 -13.66 2.44
CA ALA A 201 16.43 -13.18 1.30
C ALA A 201 16.24 -11.65 1.33
N LEU A 202 15.91 -11.11 2.49
CA LEU A 202 15.78 -9.66 2.71
C LEU A 202 17.09 -8.94 2.43
N LYS A 203 18.22 -9.48 2.92
CA LYS A 203 19.54 -8.92 2.70
C LYS A 203 19.95 -8.94 1.23
N GLU A 204 19.66 -10.00 0.51
CA GLU A 204 19.96 -10.12 -0.92
C GLU A 204 19.07 -9.24 -1.80
N THR A 205 17.84 -8.99 -1.38
CA THR A 205 16.94 -8.05 -2.06
C THR A 205 17.41 -6.60 -1.90
N TYR A 206 17.98 -6.28 -0.74
CA TYR A 206 18.58 -4.99 -0.45
C TYR A 206 20.06 -5.17 -0.10
N PRO A 207 20.93 -5.47 -1.08
CA PRO A 207 22.35 -5.55 -0.82
C PRO A 207 22.83 -4.21 -0.28
N GLU A 208 23.68 -4.22 0.76
CA GLU A 208 24.29 -3.00 1.24
C GLU A 208 24.99 -2.31 0.06
N PRO A 209 24.77 -1.00 -0.16
CA PRO A 209 25.40 -0.30 -1.25
C PRO A 209 26.92 -0.42 -1.09
N ALA A 210 27.58 -0.87 -2.14
CA ALA A 210 29.04 -0.75 -2.26
C ALA A 210 29.37 0.74 -2.25
N LYS A 211 29.56 1.35 -1.05
CA LYS A 211 29.83 2.75 -0.73
C LYS A 211 29.03 3.80 -1.56
N PRO A 212 28.49 4.81 -0.95
CA PRO A 212 27.13 5.31 -1.12
C PRO A 212 26.89 5.99 -2.47
N ALA A 213 25.96 5.47 -3.24
CA ALA A 213 25.11 6.34 -4.04
C ALA A 213 24.04 6.90 -3.08
N VAL A 214 24.04 8.17 -2.86
CA VAL A 214 23.29 8.93 -1.82
C VAL A 214 21.77 8.72 -1.83
N ALA A 215 21.20 8.01 -2.79
CA ALA A 215 19.76 7.91 -3.03
C ALA A 215 19.03 6.75 -2.30
N LEU A 216 19.74 5.75 -1.76
CA LEU A 216 19.10 4.59 -1.10
C LEU A 216 19.15 4.64 0.43
N VAL A 217 19.97 5.51 1.01
CA VAL A 217 20.18 5.61 2.46
C VAL A 217 18.93 6.06 3.21
N ASP A 218 17.99 6.74 2.51
CA ASP A 218 16.75 7.24 3.07
C ASP A 218 15.53 6.38 2.72
N SER A 219 15.72 5.20 2.12
CA SER A 219 14.60 4.29 1.91
C SER A 219 14.12 3.72 3.25
N PRO A 220 12.83 3.90 3.64
CA PRO A 220 12.30 3.34 4.88
C PRO A 220 12.45 1.83 4.98
N ALA A 221 12.42 1.11 3.87
CA ALA A 221 12.66 -0.32 3.82
C ALA A 221 14.14 -0.65 4.15
N TYR A 222 15.09 0.13 3.67
CA TYR A 222 16.51 -0.01 4.02
C TYR A 222 16.78 0.34 5.50
N LEU A 223 16.17 1.41 5.99
CA LEU A 223 16.30 1.80 7.41
C LEU A 223 15.65 0.78 8.34
N ALA A 224 14.50 0.22 7.95
CA ALA A 224 13.85 -0.84 8.71
C ALA A 224 14.69 -2.12 8.73
N TRP A 225 15.31 -2.50 7.60
CA TRP A 225 16.23 -3.63 7.56
C TRP A 225 17.41 -3.43 8.50
N LYS A 226 18.03 -2.25 8.50
CA LYS A 226 19.16 -1.93 9.39
C LYS A 226 18.81 -2.03 10.87
N THR A 227 17.55 -1.78 11.22
CA THR A 227 17.04 -1.86 12.60
C THR A 227 16.75 -3.30 13.04
N PHE A 228 16.47 -4.21 12.09
CA PHE A 228 16.05 -5.59 12.35
C PHE A 228 17.09 -6.66 12.03
N ALA A 229 18.21 -6.34 11.40
CA ALA A 229 19.30 -7.28 11.19
C ALA A 229 20.18 -7.32 12.45
N PRO A 230 20.03 -8.31 13.36
CA PRO A 230 20.89 -8.43 14.52
C PRO A 230 22.27 -8.86 14.02
N GLY A 231 23.24 -7.92 14.01
CA GLY A 231 24.64 -8.23 13.71
C GLY A 231 25.26 -7.53 12.51
N ALA A 232 24.55 -6.65 11.80
CA ALA A 232 25.19 -5.78 10.80
C ALA A 232 25.96 -4.65 11.54
N LYS A 233 27.21 -4.92 11.89
CA LYS A 233 28.20 -3.90 12.28
C LYS A 233 29.06 -3.56 11.09
#